data_7c2861ffd011a95986a01e7e33c05ae0
#
_entry.id   7c2861ffd011a95986a01e7e33c05ae0
#
_cell.length_a   1.000
_cell.length_b   1.000
_cell.length_c   1.000
_cell.angle_alpha   90.00
_cell.angle_beta   90.00
_cell.angle_gamma   90.00
#
_symmetry.space_group_name_H-M   'P 1'
#
loop_
_entity.id
_entity.type
_entity.pdbx_description
1 polymer ?
#
loop_
_entity_poly.entity_id
_entity_poly.type
_entity_poly.pdbx_seq_one_letter_code
_entity_poly.pdbx_strand_id
1 'polypeptide(L)'
;HGSGSSRFSPRNTYVAEVLQERGIGTLLFDLLTREEDQDYATRFDIDLLTQRLLAATAWLRSDPKTQALSLGYFGASTGAAAALQAAAKMEKNISAVVSRGGRPDLAGAVALGRVTAPTLLIVGGADYGVIELNQQADALMNCEKRLILIPGATHLFEEPGTLERVERLAA
;
A
#
# COMPACT_ATOMS: atom_id res chain seq x y z
N HIS A 1 -5.89 -2.68 -1.12
CA HIS A 1 -5.95 -3.34 -2.44
C HIS A 1 -5.94 -2.31 -3.57
N GLY A 2 -5.61 -2.75 -4.80
CA GLY A 2 -5.67 -1.90 -5.99
C GLY A 2 -7.04 -1.91 -6.67
N SER A 3 -7.16 -1.14 -7.76
CA SER A 3 -8.35 -1.07 -8.63
C SER A 3 -8.79 -2.45 -9.09
N GLY A 4 -10.11 -2.74 -9.01
CA GLY A 4 -10.69 -4.02 -9.41
C GLY A 4 -10.27 -5.23 -8.57
N SER A 5 -9.67 -5.02 -7.40
CA SER A 5 -9.30 -6.04 -6.44
C SER A 5 -10.16 -5.92 -5.17
N SER A 6 -9.98 -6.83 -4.22
CA SER A 6 -10.72 -6.83 -2.96
C SER A 6 -9.90 -7.44 -1.82
N ARG A 7 -10.45 -7.39 -0.60
CA ARG A 7 -9.89 -8.09 0.56
C ARG A 7 -9.79 -9.60 0.39
N PHE A 8 -10.55 -10.18 -0.52
CA PHE A 8 -10.56 -11.61 -0.83
C PHE A 8 -9.58 -12.01 -1.96
N SER A 9 -8.84 -11.05 -2.52
CA SER A 9 -7.85 -11.36 -3.54
C SER A 9 -6.82 -12.36 -3.00
N PRO A 10 -6.56 -13.48 -3.70
CA PRO A 10 -5.55 -14.46 -3.27
C PRO A 10 -4.18 -13.86 -2.99
N ARG A 11 -3.77 -12.85 -3.76
CA ARG A 11 -2.50 -12.15 -3.52
C ARG A 11 -2.50 -11.33 -2.23
N ASN A 12 -3.63 -10.74 -1.86
CA ASN A 12 -3.71 -9.94 -0.64
C ASN A 12 -3.80 -10.84 0.60
N THR A 13 -4.59 -11.92 0.53
CA THR A 13 -4.70 -12.90 1.63
C THR A 13 -3.39 -13.61 1.87
N TYR A 14 -2.67 -14.00 0.82
CA TYR A 14 -1.37 -14.64 0.92
C TYR A 14 -0.33 -13.75 1.62
N VAL A 15 -0.22 -12.49 1.22
CA VAL A 15 0.67 -11.52 1.90
C VAL A 15 0.27 -11.36 3.38
N ALA A 16 -1.03 -11.28 3.67
CA ALA A 16 -1.51 -11.17 5.05
C ALA A 16 -1.15 -12.40 5.89
N GLU A 17 -1.28 -13.60 5.35
CA GLU A 17 -0.91 -14.86 6.01
C GLU A 17 0.59 -14.87 6.39
N VAL A 18 1.47 -14.49 5.45
CA VAL A 18 2.91 -14.43 5.74
C VAL A 18 3.27 -13.38 6.78
N LEU A 19 2.62 -12.21 6.75
CA LEU A 19 2.80 -11.21 7.81
C LEU A 19 2.34 -11.73 9.17
N GLN A 20 1.23 -12.48 9.22
CA GLN A 20 0.72 -13.10 10.45
C GLN A 20 1.68 -14.16 10.99
N GLU A 21 2.29 -14.97 10.13
CA GLU A 21 3.35 -15.92 10.52
C GLU A 21 4.56 -15.23 11.17
N ARG A 22 4.78 -13.97 10.88
CA ARG A 22 5.83 -13.12 11.49
C ARG A 22 5.34 -12.34 12.73
N GLY A 23 4.12 -12.63 13.21
CA GLY A 23 3.55 -11.98 14.39
C GLY A 23 2.96 -10.58 14.12
N ILE A 24 2.74 -10.22 12.86
CA ILE A 24 2.14 -8.95 12.46
C ILE A 24 0.63 -9.17 12.24
N GLY A 25 -0.21 -8.56 13.08
CA GLY A 25 -1.66 -8.55 12.86
C GLY A 25 -2.05 -7.83 11.59
N THR A 26 -3.07 -8.32 10.87
CA THR A 26 -3.50 -7.74 9.60
C THR A 26 -4.99 -7.43 9.60
N LEU A 27 -5.36 -6.31 8.98
CA LEU A 27 -6.73 -5.94 8.67
C LEU A 27 -6.87 -5.75 7.16
N LEU A 28 -7.60 -6.68 6.52
CA LEU A 28 -7.96 -6.57 5.10
C LEU A 28 -9.40 -6.08 4.99
N PHE A 29 -9.61 -5.02 4.24
CA PHE A 29 -10.94 -4.48 3.99
C PHE A 29 -11.02 -3.88 2.59
N ASP A 30 -12.24 -3.74 2.08
CA ASP A 30 -12.47 -3.12 0.78
C ASP A 30 -12.53 -1.59 0.95
N LEU A 31 -11.78 -0.88 0.11
CA LEU A 31 -11.73 0.59 0.12
C LEU A 31 -12.98 1.23 -0.52
N LEU A 32 -13.71 0.45 -1.32
CA LEU A 32 -14.94 0.86 -1.99
C LEU A 32 -16.05 -0.12 -1.69
N THR A 33 -17.30 0.36 -1.70
CA THR A 33 -18.46 -0.53 -1.74
C THR A 33 -18.57 -1.18 -3.12
N ARG A 34 -19.43 -2.19 -3.25
CA ARG A 34 -19.66 -2.86 -4.54
C ARG A 34 -20.24 -1.92 -5.59
N GLU A 35 -21.09 -0.99 -5.15
CA GLU A 35 -21.71 0.02 -6.00
C GLU A 35 -20.66 1.04 -6.50
N GLU A 36 -19.83 1.54 -5.59
CA GLU A 36 -18.74 2.47 -5.90
C GLU A 36 -17.70 1.83 -6.86
N ASP A 37 -17.39 0.54 -6.68
CA ASP A 37 -16.43 -0.19 -7.54
C ASP A 37 -16.94 -0.46 -8.96
N GLN A 38 -18.23 -0.26 -9.24
CA GLN A 38 -18.77 -0.35 -10.60
C GLN A 38 -18.36 0.85 -11.47
N ASP A 39 -18.12 2.00 -10.86
CA ASP A 39 -17.60 3.17 -11.56
C ASP A 39 -16.07 3.11 -11.61
N TYR A 40 -15.54 3.02 -12.85
CA TYR A 40 -14.10 2.99 -13.06
C TYR A 40 -13.38 4.24 -12.54
N ALA A 41 -13.98 5.42 -12.64
CA ALA A 41 -13.39 6.66 -12.15
C ALA A 41 -13.23 6.65 -10.62
N THR A 42 -14.20 6.11 -9.89
CA THR A 42 -14.17 5.99 -8.43
C THR A 42 -13.00 5.13 -7.93
N ARG A 43 -12.57 4.13 -8.70
CA ARG A 43 -11.38 3.31 -8.38
C ARG A 43 -10.08 4.10 -8.32
N PHE A 44 -10.06 5.30 -8.92
CA PHE A 44 -8.92 6.23 -8.96
C PHE A 44 -9.15 7.49 -8.14
N ASP A 45 -10.26 7.58 -7.41
CA ASP A 45 -10.48 8.65 -6.43
C ASP A 45 -9.64 8.40 -5.18
N ILE A 46 -8.37 8.79 -5.26
CA ILE A 46 -7.40 8.54 -4.18
C ILE A 46 -7.81 9.24 -2.89
N ASP A 47 -8.48 10.36 -2.96
CA ASP A 47 -8.94 11.06 -1.76
C ASP A 47 -10.04 10.26 -1.04
N LEU A 48 -10.98 9.67 -1.77
CA LEU A 48 -11.99 8.75 -1.22
C LEU A 48 -11.32 7.51 -0.60
N LEU A 49 -10.42 6.85 -1.34
CA LEU A 49 -9.69 5.68 -0.84
C LEU A 49 -8.92 6.00 0.44
N THR A 50 -8.28 7.17 0.48
CA THR A 50 -7.55 7.67 1.66
C THR A 50 -8.48 7.89 2.85
N GLN A 51 -9.65 8.50 2.64
CA GLN A 51 -10.64 8.70 3.70
C GLN A 51 -11.11 7.38 4.29
N ARG A 52 -11.33 6.35 3.47
CA ARG A 52 -11.71 5.00 3.93
C ARG A 52 -10.61 4.35 4.76
N LEU A 53 -9.36 4.47 4.33
CA LEU A 53 -8.20 3.97 5.08
C LEU A 53 -8.04 4.69 6.43
N LEU A 54 -8.21 6.02 6.46
CA LEU A 54 -8.17 6.79 7.69
C LEU A 54 -9.32 6.43 8.65
N ALA A 55 -10.52 6.16 8.14
CA ALA A 55 -11.64 5.67 8.95
C ALA A 55 -11.34 4.31 9.58
N ALA A 56 -10.78 3.37 8.84
CA ALA A 56 -10.33 2.08 9.37
C ALA A 56 -9.22 2.25 10.42
N THR A 57 -8.29 3.19 10.20
CA THR A 57 -7.24 3.52 11.16
C THR A 57 -7.83 4.09 12.47
N ALA A 58 -8.79 4.99 12.37
CA ALA A 58 -9.47 5.56 13.53
C ALA A 58 -10.23 4.47 14.32
N TRP A 59 -10.86 3.53 13.61
CA TRP A 59 -11.52 2.38 14.24
C TRP A 59 -10.52 1.52 15.02
N LEU A 60 -9.37 1.15 14.42
CA LEU A 60 -8.31 0.41 15.12
C LEU A 60 -7.79 1.15 16.36
N ARG A 61 -7.68 2.47 16.29
CA ARG A 61 -7.24 3.30 17.43
C ARG A 61 -8.29 3.43 18.54
N SER A 62 -9.57 3.20 18.24
CA SER A 62 -10.66 3.21 19.22
C SER A 62 -10.87 1.85 19.90
N ASP A 63 -10.39 0.75 19.33
CA ASP A 63 -10.55 -0.58 19.91
C ASP A 63 -9.48 -0.84 21.00
N PRO A 64 -9.86 -1.17 22.24
CA PRO A 64 -8.91 -1.46 23.32
C PRO A 64 -7.89 -2.55 23.01
N LYS A 65 -8.21 -3.48 22.10
CA LYS A 65 -7.30 -4.58 21.71
C LYS A 65 -6.21 -4.15 20.75
N THR A 66 -6.45 -3.08 19.98
CA THR A 66 -5.54 -2.65 18.91
C THR A 66 -4.99 -1.25 19.07
N GLN A 67 -5.60 -0.40 19.92
CA GLN A 67 -5.23 1.01 20.05
C GLN A 67 -3.76 1.27 20.39
N ALA A 68 -3.11 0.36 21.11
CA ALA A 68 -1.71 0.49 21.54
C ALA A 68 -0.71 -0.16 20.55
N LEU A 69 -1.20 -0.83 19.51
CA LEU A 69 -0.32 -1.49 18.54
C LEU A 69 0.32 -0.47 17.59
N SER A 70 1.55 -0.74 17.19
CA SER A 70 2.17 -0.04 16.07
C SER A 70 1.41 -0.32 14.79
N LEU A 71 1.13 0.72 14.00
CA LEU A 71 0.40 0.60 12.74
C LEU A 71 1.30 0.86 11.56
N GLY A 72 1.22 -0.03 10.56
CA GLY A 72 1.79 0.15 9.23
C GLY A 72 0.71 0.05 8.15
N TYR A 73 1.02 0.54 6.98
CA TYR A 73 0.18 0.41 5.80
C TYR A 73 0.85 -0.47 4.75
N PHE A 74 0.08 -1.38 4.17
CA PHE A 74 0.46 -2.14 2.99
C PHE A 74 -0.52 -1.82 1.87
N GLY A 75 -0.05 -1.19 0.80
CA GLY A 75 -0.87 -0.80 -0.33
C GLY A 75 -0.41 -1.44 -1.65
N ALA A 76 -1.36 -1.75 -2.53
CA ALA A 76 -1.08 -2.22 -3.89
C ALA A 76 -1.73 -1.28 -4.92
N SER A 77 -1.02 -0.96 -6.01
CA SER A 77 -1.52 -0.10 -7.08
C SER A 77 -2.11 1.22 -6.55
N THR A 78 -3.39 1.55 -6.82
CA THR A 78 -4.09 2.73 -6.26
C THR A 78 -4.15 2.72 -4.73
N GLY A 79 -4.22 1.54 -4.10
CA GLY A 79 -4.18 1.40 -2.65
C GLY A 79 -2.85 1.87 -2.03
N ALA A 80 -1.74 1.80 -2.79
CA ALA A 80 -0.46 2.36 -2.33
C ALA A 80 -0.49 3.89 -2.30
N ALA A 81 -1.14 4.54 -3.27
CA ALA A 81 -1.34 5.99 -3.25
C ALA A 81 -2.15 6.43 -2.04
N ALA A 82 -3.26 5.71 -1.75
CA ALA A 82 -4.07 5.97 -0.57
C ALA A 82 -3.28 5.78 0.74
N ALA A 83 -2.44 4.71 0.81
CA ALA A 83 -1.58 4.45 1.96
C ALA A 83 -0.57 5.58 2.20
N LEU A 84 0.06 6.10 1.14
CA LEU A 84 1.00 7.21 1.23
C LEU A 84 0.33 8.53 1.61
N GLN A 85 -0.84 8.84 1.02
CA GLN A 85 -1.62 10.01 1.44
C GLN A 85 -2.06 9.91 2.90
N ALA A 86 -2.53 8.75 3.34
CA ALA A 86 -2.94 8.54 4.73
C ALA A 86 -1.73 8.67 5.68
N ALA A 87 -0.57 8.09 5.33
CA ALA A 87 0.65 8.22 6.11
C ALA A 87 1.11 9.67 6.23
N ALA A 88 1.02 10.45 5.15
CA ALA A 88 1.33 11.88 5.18
C ALA A 88 0.41 12.69 6.12
N LYS A 89 -0.87 12.30 6.24
CA LYS A 89 -1.84 12.91 7.15
C LYS A 89 -1.68 12.45 8.61
N MET A 90 -1.24 11.21 8.81
CA MET A 90 -1.04 10.59 10.13
C MET A 90 0.34 10.87 10.73
N GLU A 91 1.28 11.35 9.93
CA GLU A 91 2.65 11.68 10.33
C GLU A 91 3.33 10.53 11.10
N LYS A 92 3.86 10.80 12.30
CA LYS A 92 4.57 9.82 13.14
C LYS A 92 3.71 8.70 13.71
N ASN A 93 2.39 8.73 13.48
CA ASN A 93 1.48 7.68 13.97
C ASN A 93 1.49 6.42 13.09
N ILE A 94 2.17 6.45 11.94
CA ILE A 94 2.39 5.30 11.07
C ILE A 94 3.85 4.89 11.14
N SER A 95 4.09 3.62 11.45
CA SER A 95 5.42 3.07 11.70
C SER A 95 6.14 2.66 10.42
N ALA A 96 5.42 2.26 9.38
CA ALA A 96 5.98 1.91 8.08
C ALA A 96 4.91 1.92 6.98
N VAL A 97 5.35 2.09 5.74
CA VAL A 97 4.51 1.92 4.54
C VAL A 97 5.19 0.96 3.57
N VAL A 98 4.45 -0.03 3.07
CA VAL A 98 4.87 -0.90 1.98
C VAL A 98 3.97 -0.66 0.77
N SER A 99 4.57 -0.38 -0.37
CA SER A 99 3.91 -0.21 -1.67
C SER A 99 4.31 -1.37 -2.59
N ARG A 100 3.34 -2.20 -2.99
CA ARG A 100 3.53 -3.29 -3.94
C ARG A 100 2.95 -2.93 -5.31
N GLY A 101 3.79 -2.81 -6.35
CA GLY A 101 3.34 -2.41 -7.68
C GLY A 101 2.50 -1.13 -7.61
N GLY A 102 2.92 -0.21 -6.74
CA GLY A 102 2.12 0.95 -6.37
C GLY A 102 2.12 2.03 -7.44
N ARG A 103 1.10 2.88 -7.36
CA ARG A 103 0.96 4.13 -8.10
C ARG A 103 1.17 5.32 -7.16
N PRO A 104 2.40 5.46 -6.59
CA PRO A 104 2.69 6.52 -5.62
C PRO A 104 2.53 7.92 -6.23
N ASP A 105 2.69 8.06 -7.54
CA ASP A 105 2.45 9.28 -8.30
C ASP A 105 1.03 9.85 -8.05
N LEU A 106 0.03 8.99 -7.89
CA LEU A 106 -1.35 9.39 -7.62
C LEU A 106 -1.55 9.96 -6.20
N ALA A 107 -0.62 9.76 -5.29
CA ALA A 107 -0.67 10.40 -3.97
C ALA A 107 -0.42 11.92 -4.07
N GLY A 108 0.28 12.36 -5.10
CA GLY A 108 0.63 13.75 -5.34
C GLY A 108 1.90 14.20 -4.59
N ALA A 109 2.65 15.12 -5.21
CA ALA A 109 3.96 15.55 -4.72
C ALA A 109 3.94 16.10 -3.28
N VAL A 110 2.88 16.82 -2.92
CA VAL A 110 2.74 17.41 -1.57
C VAL A 110 2.63 16.31 -0.51
N ALA A 111 1.82 15.28 -0.76
CA ALA A 111 1.67 14.17 0.18
C ALA A 111 2.98 13.37 0.27
N LEU A 112 3.60 13.04 -0.87
CA LEU A 112 4.88 12.32 -0.90
C LEU A 112 5.97 13.02 -0.08
N GLY A 113 6.13 14.33 -0.22
CA GLY A 113 7.11 15.11 0.54
C GLY A 113 6.82 15.20 2.04
N ARG A 114 5.59 14.88 2.47
CA ARG A 114 5.14 14.92 3.88
C ARG A 114 5.15 13.56 4.56
N VAL A 115 5.35 12.47 3.83
CA VAL A 115 5.47 11.14 4.44
C VAL A 115 6.70 11.11 5.34
N THR A 116 6.51 10.76 6.60
CA THR A 116 7.60 10.60 7.59
C THR A 116 7.91 9.14 7.91
N ALA A 117 6.95 8.24 7.64
CA ALA A 117 7.11 6.81 7.87
C ALA A 117 8.16 6.20 6.94
N PRO A 118 9.06 5.33 7.42
CA PRO A 118 9.90 4.51 6.55
C PRO A 118 9.07 3.82 5.48
N THR A 119 9.49 3.92 4.23
CA THR A 119 8.69 3.46 3.09
C THR A 119 9.47 2.51 2.19
N LEU A 120 8.87 1.36 1.90
CA LEU A 120 9.38 0.37 0.96
C LEU A 120 8.52 0.37 -0.32
N LEU A 121 9.15 0.69 -1.45
CA LEU A 121 8.52 0.63 -2.78
C LEU A 121 9.01 -0.65 -3.48
N ILE A 122 8.11 -1.59 -3.77
CA ILE A 122 8.41 -2.85 -4.44
C ILE A 122 7.71 -2.83 -5.80
N VAL A 123 8.47 -2.95 -6.88
CA VAL A 123 7.96 -2.86 -8.26
C VAL A 123 8.44 -4.06 -9.07
N GLY A 124 7.61 -4.54 -9.97
CA GLY A 124 8.00 -5.56 -10.92
C GLY A 124 9.06 -5.03 -11.90
N GLY A 125 10.14 -5.79 -12.09
CA GLY A 125 11.25 -5.38 -12.98
C GLY A 125 10.87 -5.35 -14.46
N ALA A 126 9.73 -5.93 -14.84
CA ALA A 126 9.15 -5.86 -16.18
C ALA A 126 7.96 -4.88 -16.29
N ASP A 127 7.63 -4.17 -15.21
CA ASP A 127 6.55 -3.16 -15.16
C ASP A 127 7.13 -1.75 -15.44
N TYR A 128 7.65 -1.55 -16.64
CA TYR A 128 8.48 -0.39 -17.00
C TYR A 128 7.84 0.96 -16.70
N GLY A 129 6.57 1.15 -17.08
CA GLY A 129 5.88 2.42 -16.81
C GLY A 129 5.71 2.71 -15.33
N VAL A 130 5.45 1.69 -14.52
CA VAL A 130 5.30 1.82 -13.06
C VAL A 130 6.65 2.03 -12.38
N ILE A 131 7.74 1.47 -12.94
CA ILE A 131 9.10 1.73 -12.44
C ILE A 131 9.41 3.23 -12.49
N GLU A 132 9.16 3.89 -13.61
CA GLU A 132 9.42 5.33 -13.77
C GLU A 132 8.61 6.17 -12.78
N LEU A 133 7.32 5.83 -12.59
CA LEU A 133 6.45 6.52 -11.64
C LEU A 133 6.93 6.36 -10.18
N ASN A 134 7.45 5.18 -9.83
CA ASN A 134 8.02 4.94 -8.51
C ASN A 134 9.36 5.66 -8.30
N GLN A 135 10.21 5.73 -9.32
CA GLN A 135 11.46 6.51 -9.27
C GLN A 135 11.20 8.01 -9.07
N GLN A 136 10.20 8.56 -9.78
CA GLN A 136 9.78 9.95 -9.62
C GLN A 136 9.24 10.21 -8.21
N ALA A 137 8.40 9.31 -7.69
CA ALA A 137 7.87 9.43 -6.34
C ALA A 137 8.96 9.29 -5.28
N ASP A 138 9.89 8.35 -5.44
CA ASP A 138 11.05 8.18 -4.56
C ASP A 138 11.85 9.47 -4.45
N ALA A 139 12.10 10.16 -5.56
CA ALA A 139 12.82 11.43 -5.56
C ALA A 139 12.11 12.55 -4.78
N LEU A 140 10.77 12.50 -4.66
CA LEU A 140 9.97 13.49 -3.93
C LEU A 140 9.84 13.20 -2.43
N MET A 141 10.09 11.98 -1.99
CA MET A 141 9.96 11.57 -0.59
C MET A 141 11.20 11.97 0.21
N ASN A 142 11.01 12.42 1.45
CA ASN A 142 12.08 12.83 2.37
C ASN A 142 12.31 11.85 3.54
N CYS A 143 11.44 10.83 3.70
CA CYS A 143 11.59 9.80 4.72
C CYS A 143 12.69 8.80 4.39
N GLU A 144 13.02 7.92 5.33
CA GLU A 144 13.77 6.70 5.04
C GLU A 144 12.98 5.89 3.99
N LYS A 145 13.63 5.52 2.89
CA LYS A 145 12.94 4.86 1.77
C LYS A 145 13.85 3.91 1.04
N ARG A 146 13.22 2.93 0.40
CA ARG A 146 13.92 1.97 -0.45
C ARG A 146 13.04 1.58 -1.62
N LEU A 147 13.58 1.65 -2.84
CA LEU A 147 12.95 1.13 -4.06
C LEU A 147 13.62 -0.18 -4.45
N ILE A 148 12.83 -1.24 -4.58
CA ILE A 148 13.31 -2.58 -4.96
C ILE A 148 12.55 -3.03 -6.21
N LEU A 149 13.33 -3.44 -7.23
CA LEU A 149 12.80 -4.07 -8.44
C LEU A 149 12.89 -5.59 -8.30
N ILE A 150 11.77 -6.29 -8.53
CA ILE A 150 11.74 -7.75 -8.57
C ILE A 150 11.99 -8.21 -10.00
N PRO A 151 13.15 -8.80 -10.31
CA PRO A 151 13.50 -9.19 -11.68
C PRO A 151 12.44 -10.13 -12.27
N GLY A 152 12.02 -9.85 -13.51
CA GLY A 152 11.06 -10.65 -14.26
C GLY A 152 9.60 -10.51 -13.85
N ALA A 153 9.31 -9.87 -12.71
CA ALA A 153 7.94 -9.66 -12.27
C ALA A 153 7.23 -8.58 -13.10
N THR A 154 5.98 -8.84 -13.46
CA THR A 154 5.05 -7.85 -14.02
C THR A 154 4.25 -7.15 -12.91
N HIS A 155 3.25 -6.34 -13.28
CA HIS A 155 2.47 -5.54 -12.32
C HIS A 155 1.79 -6.35 -11.22
N LEU A 156 1.33 -7.56 -11.53
CA LEU A 156 0.55 -8.39 -10.60
C LEU A 156 1.38 -9.40 -9.82
N PHE A 157 2.68 -9.54 -10.12
CA PHE A 157 3.59 -10.51 -9.48
C PHE A 157 3.04 -11.94 -9.57
N GLU A 158 2.59 -12.35 -10.77
CA GLU A 158 2.02 -13.67 -11.04
C GLU A 158 3.08 -14.70 -11.46
N GLU A 159 4.28 -14.24 -11.76
CA GLU A 159 5.39 -15.11 -12.13
C GLU A 159 5.89 -15.88 -10.90
N PRO A 160 6.28 -17.16 -11.07
CA PRO A 160 6.70 -18.01 -9.97
C PRO A 160 7.80 -17.38 -9.09
N GLY A 161 7.59 -17.36 -7.78
CA GLY A 161 8.55 -16.85 -6.81
C GLY A 161 8.58 -15.33 -6.64
N THR A 162 7.83 -14.57 -7.46
CA THR A 162 7.86 -13.11 -7.40
C THR A 162 7.05 -12.57 -6.22
N LEU A 163 5.87 -13.12 -5.95
CA LEU A 163 5.04 -12.72 -4.82
C LEU A 163 5.68 -13.13 -3.49
N GLU A 164 6.29 -14.31 -3.42
CA GLU A 164 7.07 -14.80 -2.27
C GLU A 164 8.25 -13.87 -1.94
N ARG A 165 8.80 -13.22 -2.97
CA ARG A 165 9.87 -12.24 -2.77
C ARG A 165 9.33 -10.93 -2.22
N VAL A 166 8.15 -10.50 -2.66
CA VAL A 166 7.46 -9.30 -2.14
C VAL A 166 7.22 -9.45 -0.64
N GLU A 167 6.63 -10.56 -0.21
CA GLU A 167 6.26 -10.78 1.19
C GLU A 167 7.48 -10.85 2.11
N ARG A 168 8.57 -11.52 1.68
CA ARG A 168 9.83 -11.56 2.45
C ARG A 168 10.46 -10.18 2.64
N LEU A 169 10.23 -9.27 1.71
CA LEU A 169 10.71 -7.89 1.82
C LEU A 169 9.80 -7.04 2.71
N ALA A 170 8.51 -7.38 2.78
CA ALA A 170 7.50 -6.64 3.53
C ALA A 170 7.44 -7.04 5.01
N ALA A 171 7.88 -8.25 5.35
CA ALA A 171 7.91 -8.82 6.70
C ALA A 171 9.27 -8.62 7.38
#